data_b46883d665aed5a46c0f26592c2ce828
#
_entry.id   b46883d665aed5a46c0f26592c2ce828
#
_cell.length_a   1.000
_cell.length_b   1.000
_cell.length_c   1.000
_cell.angle_alpha   90.00
_cell.angle_beta   90.00
_cell.angle_gamma   90.00
#
_symmetry.space_group_name_H-M   'P 1'
#
loop_
_entity.id
_entity.type
_entity.pdbx_description
1 polymer ?
#
loop_
_entity_poly.entity_id
_entity_poly.type
_entity_poly.pdbx_seq_one_letter_code
_entity_poly.pdbx_strand_id
1 'polypeptide(L)'
;MASATRAGHRWLKWVGFLIVLCALAFAAFWYARNGNGNEPALNTVAVSRGDIQNLVSATGVLEPSNYVDVGAQVSGQLELIHVRVGQPVSTGDLLAEIDPTVYVAKVDATRAQLKNQQAQLADRKAQLRLAEIQFQRQQNLWREDATTRESLQTAEASLASARAQLAMLEAQIEQTSSTLRAEEAWPL
;
A
#
# COMPACT_ATOMS: atom_id res chain seq x y z
N MET A 1 -63.33 -125.58 -26.07
CA MET A 1 -62.84 -126.10 -24.80
C MET A 1 -61.68 -125.26 -24.36
N ALA A 2 -61.69 -124.84 -23.10
CA ALA A 2 -60.60 -124.43 -22.28
C ALA A 2 -60.04 -123.02 -22.48
N SER A 3 -60.27 -122.35 -21.65
CA SER A 3 -59.81 -121.39 -20.61
C SER A 3 -58.45 -120.81 -20.81
N ALA A 4 -58.44 -119.53 -20.96
CA ALA A 4 -57.24 -118.68 -20.96
C ALA A 4 -57.09 -117.86 -19.66
N THR A 5 -55.93 -117.85 -19.12
CA THR A 5 -55.47 -117.29 -17.85
C THR A 5 -55.28 -115.82 -17.87
N ARG A 6 -55.92 -115.09 -16.94
CA ARG A 6 -55.65 -113.69 -16.56
C ARG A 6 -54.47 -113.62 -15.59
N ALA A 7 -53.29 -113.24 -16.00
CA ALA A 7 -52.18 -112.99 -15.06
C ALA A 7 -51.23 -111.86 -15.49
N GLY A 8 -51.64 -110.93 -16.30
CA GLY A 8 -50.70 -109.84 -16.79
C GLY A 8 -50.85 -108.45 -16.21
N HIS A 9 -51.88 -108.15 -15.36
CA HIS A 9 -52.21 -106.74 -15.12
C HIS A 9 -51.58 -106.16 -13.77
N ARG A 10 -51.15 -107.08 -12.90
CA ARG A 10 -50.55 -106.62 -11.61
C ARG A 10 -49.06 -106.27 -11.73
N TRP A 11 -48.34 -106.97 -12.60
CA TRP A 11 -46.92 -106.64 -12.79
C TRP A 11 -46.73 -105.34 -13.54
N LEU A 12 -47.58 -105.00 -14.49
CA LEU A 12 -47.54 -103.72 -15.20
C LEU A 12 -47.74 -102.51 -14.26
N LYS A 13 -48.58 -102.68 -13.22
CA LYS A 13 -48.76 -101.63 -12.19
C LYS A 13 -47.52 -101.41 -11.33
N TRP A 14 -46.79 -102.51 -11.01
CA TRP A 14 -45.57 -102.44 -10.26
C TRP A 14 -44.42 -101.80 -11.03
N VAL A 15 -44.34 -102.11 -12.33
CA VAL A 15 -43.35 -101.49 -13.25
C VAL A 15 -43.65 -100.02 -13.40
N GLY A 16 -44.93 -99.65 -13.58
CA GLY A 16 -45.31 -98.24 -13.64
C GLY A 16 -44.94 -97.44 -12.33
N PHE A 17 -45.18 -98.08 -11.20
CA PHE A 17 -44.82 -97.44 -9.89
C PHE A 17 -43.31 -97.29 -9.74
N LEU A 18 -42.52 -98.29 -10.22
CA LEU A 18 -41.06 -98.23 -10.14
C LEU A 18 -40.47 -97.11 -11.04
N ILE A 19 -41.07 -96.94 -12.23
CA ILE A 19 -40.69 -95.91 -13.18
C ILE A 19 -40.96 -94.51 -12.62
N VAL A 20 -42.13 -94.36 -11.97
CA VAL A 20 -42.49 -93.07 -11.31
C VAL A 20 -41.54 -92.75 -10.10
N LEU A 21 -41.19 -93.82 -9.34
CA LEU A 21 -40.30 -93.67 -8.20
C LEU A 21 -38.85 -93.31 -8.66
N CYS A 22 -38.38 -93.96 -9.77
CA CYS A 22 -37.11 -93.59 -10.40
C CYS A 22 -37.11 -92.16 -10.97
N ALA A 23 -38.23 -91.73 -11.59
CA ALA A 23 -38.37 -90.39 -12.13
C ALA A 23 -38.38 -89.34 -11.00
N LEU A 24 -39.06 -89.61 -9.86
CA LEU A 24 -39.03 -88.75 -8.70
C LEU A 24 -37.64 -88.66 -8.00
N ALA A 25 -36.97 -89.84 -7.89
CA ALA A 25 -35.59 -89.85 -7.37
C ALA A 25 -34.60 -89.09 -8.28
N PHE A 26 -34.76 -89.27 -9.62
CA PHE A 26 -33.94 -88.51 -10.59
C PHE A 26 -34.23 -87.04 -10.55
N ALA A 27 -35.48 -86.64 -10.44
CA ALA A 27 -35.87 -85.22 -10.29
C ALA A 27 -35.34 -84.61 -8.98
N ALA A 28 -35.45 -85.33 -7.85
CA ALA A 28 -34.91 -84.91 -6.60
C ALA A 28 -33.36 -84.81 -6.59
N PHE A 29 -32.70 -85.77 -7.21
CA PHE A 29 -31.24 -85.76 -7.39
C PHE A 29 -30.80 -84.59 -8.32
N TRP A 30 -31.53 -84.36 -9.36
CA TRP A 30 -31.24 -83.27 -10.29
C TRP A 30 -31.48 -81.87 -9.60
N TYR A 31 -32.54 -81.76 -8.82
CA TYR A 31 -32.86 -80.56 -8.05
C TYR A 31 -31.78 -80.28 -6.91
N ALA A 32 -31.37 -81.32 -6.20
CA ALA A 32 -30.32 -81.23 -5.23
C ALA A 32 -28.96 -80.86 -5.78
N ARG A 33 -28.68 -81.40 -7.01
CA ARG A 33 -27.41 -81.10 -7.66
C ARG A 33 -27.38 -79.74 -8.36
N ASN A 34 -28.50 -79.24 -8.85
CA ASN A 34 -28.60 -77.93 -9.47
C ASN A 34 -28.98 -76.78 -8.52
N GLY A 35 -29.37 -77.15 -7.29
CA GLY A 35 -29.77 -76.15 -6.25
C GLY A 35 -28.62 -75.48 -5.55
N ASN A 36 -27.39 -75.89 -5.75
CA ASN A 36 -26.22 -75.32 -5.04
C ASN A 36 -25.34 -74.41 -5.90
N GLY A 37 -25.92 -73.42 -6.54
CA GLY A 37 -25.17 -72.60 -7.47
C GLY A 37 -25.34 -71.07 -7.30
N ASN A 38 -25.90 -70.60 -6.20
CA ASN A 38 -25.90 -69.15 -5.95
C ASN A 38 -25.08 -68.84 -4.66
N GLU A 39 -23.80 -69.13 -4.69
CA GLU A 39 -22.92 -68.38 -3.85
C GLU A 39 -22.86 -66.95 -4.44
N PRO A 40 -23.13 -65.90 -3.66
CA PRO A 40 -22.94 -64.58 -4.13
C PRO A 40 -21.47 -64.43 -4.55
N ALA A 41 -21.25 -64.12 -5.80
CA ALA A 41 -19.92 -63.83 -6.34
C ALA A 41 -19.33 -62.65 -5.51
N LEU A 42 -18.47 -62.99 -4.56
CA LEU A 42 -17.73 -61.98 -3.82
C LEU A 42 -16.82 -61.27 -4.81
N ASN A 43 -17.12 -60.03 -5.13
CA ASN A 43 -16.23 -59.18 -5.89
C ASN A 43 -14.97 -58.93 -5.06
N THR A 44 -13.97 -59.71 -5.24
CA THR A 44 -12.66 -59.54 -4.64
C THR A 44 -11.80 -58.68 -5.55
N VAL A 45 -11.32 -57.58 -5.02
CA VAL A 45 -10.30 -56.75 -5.66
C VAL A 45 -8.96 -57.10 -5.04
N ALA A 46 -7.98 -57.36 -5.88
CA ALA A 46 -6.62 -57.61 -5.40
C ALA A 46 -6.06 -56.38 -4.68
N VAL A 47 -5.62 -56.55 -3.45
CA VAL A 47 -4.93 -55.48 -2.70
C VAL A 47 -3.55 -55.32 -3.29
N SER A 48 -3.28 -54.16 -3.85
CA SER A 48 -1.95 -53.77 -4.31
C SER A 48 -1.38 -52.70 -3.37
N ARG A 49 -0.07 -52.76 -3.17
CA ARG A 49 0.63 -51.68 -2.48
C ARG A 49 0.92 -50.59 -3.50
N GLY A 50 0.51 -49.39 -3.22
CA GLY A 50 0.80 -48.19 -4.00
C GLY A 50 1.25 -47.06 -3.07
N ASP A 51 2.02 -46.14 -3.62
CA ASP A 51 2.43 -44.97 -2.91
C ASP A 51 1.24 -44.00 -2.80
N ILE A 52 1.01 -43.52 -1.59
CA ILE A 52 0.00 -42.50 -1.32
C ILE A 52 0.73 -41.15 -1.29
N GLN A 53 0.46 -40.31 -2.28
CA GLN A 53 0.93 -38.93 -2.30
C GLN A 53 -0.13 -38.04 -1.64
N ASN A 54 0.21 -37.48 -0.51
CA ASN A 54 -0.62 -36.44 0.11
C ASN A 54 -0.13 -35.09 -0.37
N LEU A 55 -0.80 -34.55 -1.38
CA LEU A 55 -0.54 -33.22 -1.92
C LEU A 55 -1.29 -32.18 -1.11
N VAL A 56 -0.55 -31.39 -0.36
CA VAL A 56 -1.09 -30.21 0.31
C VAL A 56 -0.85 -29.00 -0.56
N SER A 57 -1.92 -28.42 -1.11
CA SER A 57 -1.87 -27.13 -1.81
C SER A 57 -2.12 -25.99 -0.81
N ALA A 58 -1.23 -25.04 -0.77
CA ALA A 58 -1.40 -23.80 -0.05
C ALA A 58 -1.30 -22.63 -1.03
N THR A 59 -2.20 -21.66 -0.92
CA THR A 59 -2.11 -20.37 -1.58
C THR A 59 -1.47 -19.39 -0.62
N GLY A 60 -0.52 -18.61 -1.12
CA GLY A 60 0.16 -17.55 -0.37
C GLY A 60 0.45 -16.36 -1.27
N VAL A 61 0.65 -15.20 -0.66
CA VAL A 61 1.13 -13.99 -1.33
C VAL A 61 2.63 -13.93 -1.12
N LEU A 62 3.37 -13.65 -2.19
CA LEU A 62 4.81 -13.42 -2.12
C LEU A 62 5.02 -11.95 -1.76
N GLU A 63 5.62 -11.71 -0.61
CA GLU A 63 5.99 -10.37 -0.17
C GLU A 63 7.52 -10.28 -0.03
N PRO A 64 8.13 -9.14 -0.38
CA PRO A 64 9.56 -8.97 -0.16
C PRO A 64 9.86 -8.97 1.35
N SER A 65 10.95 -9.62 1.73
CA SER A 65 11.41 -9.69 3.12
C SER A 65 11.79 -8.32 3.68
N ASN A 66 12.29 -7.43 2.83
CA ASN A 66 12.59 -6.04 3.15
C ASN A 66 12.08 -5.15 2.02
N TYR A 67 11.38 -4.09 2.37
CA TYR A 67 11.02 -3.02 1.45
C TYR A 67 11.25 -1.67 2.11
N VAL A 68 11.53 -0.67 1.32
CA VAL A 68 11.72 0.71 1.75
C VAL A 68 10.84 1.59 0.87
N ASP A 69 9.98 2.37 1.50
CA ASP A 69 9.21 3.38 0.80
C ASP A 69 10.09 4.60 0.54
N VAL A 70 10.27 4.94 -0.73
CA VAL A 70 10.98 6.15 -1.14
C VAL A 70 9.95 7.24 -1.38
N GLY A 71 9.84 8.16 -0.42
CA GLY A 71 8.95 9.31 -0.50
C GLY A 71 9.69 10.57 -0.96
N ALA A 72 9.01 11.44 -1.68
CA ALA A 72 9.47 12.78 -1.95
C ALA A 72 9.24 13.68 -0.72
N GLN A 73 10.17 14.61 -0.45
CA GLN A 73 10.03 15.59 0.64
C GLN A 73 9.16 16.79 0.22
N VAL A 74 8.85 16.90 -1.08
CA VAL A 74 8.01 17.95 -1.65
C VAL A 74 6.77 17.36 -2.31
N SER A 75 5.69 18.12 -2.28
CA SER A 75 4.46 17.77 -2.99
C SER A 75 4.41 18.54 -4.31
N GLY A 76 4.14 17.83 -5.40
CA GLY A 76 4.03 18.43 -6.72
C GLY A 76 3.46 17.46 -7.75
N GLN A 77 3.26 17.93 -8.96
CA GLN A 77 2.87 17.09 -10.07
C GLN A 77 4.09 16.33 -10.56
N LEU A 78 3.95 15.01 -10.73
CA LEU A 78 5.00 14.19 -11.31
C LEU A 78 5.14 14.53 -12.81
N GLU A 79 6.32 14.95 -13.24
CA GLU A 79 6.59 15.32 -14.63
C GLU A 79 7.09 14.10 -15.40
N LEU A 80 8.09 13.40 -14.86
CA LEU A 80 8.70 12.26 -15.52
C LEU A 80 9.12 11.17 -14.55
N ILE A 81 8.98 9.91 -14.95
CA ILE A 81 9.48 8.74 -14.25
C ILE A 81 10.59 8.11 -15.07
N HIS A 82 11.79 8.01 -14.52
CA HIS A 82 12.98 7.48 -15.19
C HIS A 82 13.18 5.98 -15.03
N VAL A 83 12.43 5.34 -14.14
CA VAL A 83 12.59 3.92 -13.79
C VAL A 83 11.34 3.11 -14.13
N ARG A 84 11.52 1.80 -14.30
CA ARG A 84 10.43 0.84 -14.55
C ARG A 84 10.35 -0.18 -13.43
N VAL A 85 9.16 -0.72 -13.24
CA VAL A 85 8.94 -1.79 -12.27
C VAL A 85 9.86 -2.99 -12.58
N GLY A 86 10.59 -3.46 -11.57
CA GLY A 86 11.57 -4.55 -11.70
C GLY A 86 12.97 -4.12 -12.12
N GLN A 87 13.22 -2.82 -12.33
CA GLN A 87 14.55 -2.30 -12.63
C GLN A 87 15.40 -2.20 -11.35
N PRO A 88 16.65 -2.67 -11.35
CA PRO A 88 17.58 -2.43 -10.25
C PRO A 88 17.95 -0.96 -10.20
N VAL A 89 17.98 -0.38 -9.00
CA VAL A 89 18.35 1.02 -8.74
C VAL A 89 19.43 1.07 -7.66
N SER A 90 20.28 2.07 -7.73
CA SER A 90 21.35 2.35 -6.78
C SER A 90 21.09 3.65 -6.03
N THR A 91 21.76 3.82 -4.90
CA THR A 91 21.70 5.08 -4.16
C THR A 91 22.21 6.24 -5.02
N GLY A 92 21.39 7.27 -5.20
CA GLY A 92 21.70 8.44 -6.02
C GLY A 92 21.15 8.40 -7.44
N ASP A 93 20.49 7.30 -7.84
CA ASP A 93 19.82 7.25 -9.15
C ASP A 93 18.58 8.14 -9.15
N LEU A 94 18.37 8.87 -10.27
CA LEU A 94 17.19 9.69 -10.49
C LEU A 94 16.00 8.78 -10.80
N LEU A 95 15.04 8.76 -9.91
CA LEU A 95 13.85 7.91 -10.03
C LEU A 95 12.69 8.62 -10.73
N ALA A 96 12.46 9.88 -10.37
CA ALA A 96 11.34 10.67 -10.87
C ALA A 96 11.65 12.16 -10.77
N GLU A 97 11.03 12.95 -11.63
CA GLU A 97 11.07 14.41 -11.62
C GLU A 97 9.69 14.96 -11.29
N ILE A 98 9.68 15.96 -10.41
CA ILE A 98 8.47 16.69 -10.02
C ILE A 98 8.51 18.06 -10.70
N ASP A 99 7.39 18.52 -11.24
CA ASP A 99 7.26 19.85 -11.88
C ASP A 99 7.65 20.95 -10.88
N PRO A 100 8.74 21.70 -11.13
CA PRO A 100 9.23 22.71 -10.22
C PRO A 100 8.53 24.07 -10.37
N THR A 101 7.61 24.24 -11.33
CA THR A 101 7.04 25.53 -11.70
C THR A 101 6.47 26.30 -10.52
N VAL A 102 5.67 25.64 -9.68
CA VAL A 102 5.08 26.26 -8.49
C VAL A 102 6.14 26.63 -7.47
N TYR A 103 7.15 25.81 -7.35
CA TYR A 103 8.24 26.02 -6.40
C TYR A 103 9.13 27.19 -6.80
N VAL A 104 9.53 27.26 -8.06
CA VAL A 104 10.28 28.37 -8.64
C VAL A 104 9.51 29.69 -8.49
N ALA A 105 8.21 29.68 -8.78
CA ALA A 105 7.37 30.87 -8.60
C ALA A 105 7.33 31.34 -7.14
N LYS A 106 7.33 30.42 -6.16
CA LYS A 106 7.38 30.74 -4.75
C LYS A 106 8.71 31.38 -4.34
N VAL A 107 9.84 30.82 -4.78
CA VAL A 107 11.19 31.38 -4.57
C VAL A 107 11.29 32.78 -5.15
N ASP A 108 10.79 32.99 -6.37
CA ASP A 108 10.81 34.29 -7.03
C ASP A 108 9.92 35.33 -6.27
N ALA A 109 8.77 34.91 -5.76
CA ALA A 109 7.93 35.78 -4.94
C ALA A 109 8.64 36.20 -3.64
N THR A 110 9.28 35.25 -2.93
CA THR A 110 10.05 35.55 -1.72
C THR A 110 11.25 36.45 -2.01
N ARG A 111 11.93 36.25 -3.15
CA ARG A 111 13.03 37.12 -3.62
C ARG A 111 12.55 38.53 -3.93
N ALA A 112 11.40 38.68 -4.58
CA ALA A 112 10.79 39.96 -4.83
C ALA A 112 10.39 40.69 -3.54
N GLN A 113 9.87 39.96 -2.55
CA GLN A 113 9.56 40.49 -1.21
C GLN A 113 10.81 41.01 -0.50
N LEU A 114 11.90 40.23 -0.53
CA LEU A 114 13.19 40.65 0.05
C LEU A 114 13.69 41.95 -0.61
N LYS A 115 13.62 42.06 -1.93
CA LYS A 115 14.00 43.26 -2.68
C LYS A 115 13.14 44.48 -2.28
N ASN A 116 11.85 44.30 -2.06
CA ASN A 116 10.95 45.36 -1.59
C ASN A 116 11.36 45.84 -0.19
N GLN A 117 11.63 44.93 0.75
CA GLN A 117 12.09 45.25 2.10
C GLN A 117 13.43 45.97 2.08
N GLN A 118 14.36 45.60 1.20
CA GLN A 118 15.63 46.30 1.02
C GLN A 118 15.43 47.74 0.52
N ALA A 119 14.47 48.00 -0.35
CA ALA A 119 14.11 49.35 -0.77
C ALA A 119 13.52 50.17 0.40
N GLN A 120 12.64 49.55 1.21
CA GLN A 120 12.12 50.16 2.44
C GLN A 120 13.23 50.47 3.47
N LEU A 121 14.26 49.63 3.54
CA LEU A 121 15.41 49.84 4.42
C LEU A 121 16.14 51.15 4.04
N ALA A 122 16.29 51.44 2.76
CA ALA A 122 16.88 52.69 2.31
C ALA A 122 16.06 53.92 2.76
N ASP A 123 14.73 53.84 2.68
CA ASP A 123 13.82 54.87 3.18
C ASP A 123 13.94 55.07 4.71
N ARG A 124 13.91 53.96 5.49
CA ARG A 124 14.07 54.05 6.95
C ARG A 124 15.42 54.58 7.36
N LYS A 125 16.51 54.26 6.64
CA LYS A 125 17.83 54.87 6.89
C LYS A 125 17.82 56.38 6.64
N ALA A 126 17.14 56.85 5.57
CA ALA A 126 16.98 58.29 5.33
C ALA A 126 16.18 58.99 6.44
N GLN A 127 15.09 58.36 6.91
CA GLN A 127 14.29 58.87 8.02
C GLN A 127 15.09 58.95 9.32
N LEU A 128 15.89 57.92 9.64
CA LEU A 128 16.79 57.93 10.80
C LEU A 128 17.78 59.07 10.69
N ARG A 129 18.42 59.24 9.55
CA ARG A 129 19.38 60.35 9.34
C ARG A 129 18.75 61.73 9.54
N LEU A 130 17.50 61.90 9.05
CA LEU A 130 16.75 63.15 9.32
C LEU A 130 16.51 63.36 10.80
N ALA A 131 16.07 62.34 11.53
CA ALA A 131 15.83 62.37 12.98
C ALA A 131 17.15 62.68 13.76
N GLU A 132 18.27 62.11 13.33
CA GLU A 132 19.60 62.40 13.93
C GLU A 132 20.00 63.84 13.73
N ILE A 133 19.86 64.41 12.54
CA ILE A 133 20.16 65.82 12.25
C ILE A 133 19.25 66.74 13.08
N GLN A 134 17.97 66.40 13.19
CA GLN A 134 17.00 67.18 14.01
C GLN A 134 17.36 67.15 15.48
N PHE A 135 17.66 65.94 16.02
CA PHE A 135 18.10 65.81 17.41
C PHE A 135 19.38 66.62 17.67
N GLN A 136 20.39 66.48 16.82
CA GLN A 136 21.65 67.20 16.98
C GLN A 136 21.48 68.74 16.93
N ARG A 137 20.57 69.19 16.05
CA ARG A 137 20.21 70.65 16.01
C ARG A 137 19.57 71.11 17.33
N GLN A 138 18.59 70.33 17.83
CA GLN A 138 17.93 70.67 19.10
C GLN A 138 18.90 70.60 20.28
N GLN A 139 19.83 69.70 20.29
CA GLN A 139 20.87 69.55 21.27
C GLN A 139 21.84 70.75 21.26
N ASN A 140 22.22 71.31 20.11
CA ASN A 140 23.05 72.51 20.02
C ASN A 140 22.28 73.69 20.44
N LEU A 141 21.03 73.93 20.04
CA LEU A 141 20.17 75.03 20.49
C LEU A 141 19.93 74.97 22.00
N TRP A 142 19.81 73.80 22.56
CA TRP A 142 19.69 73.67 24.06
C TRP A 142 20.95 74.13 24.79
N ARG A 143 22.13 73.84 24.24
CA ARG A 143 23.38 74.33 24.83
C ARG A 143 23.54 75.83 24.77
N GLU A 144 22.83 76.51 23.86
CA GLU A 144 22.79 77.92 23.63
C GLU A 144 21.59 78.59 24.31
N ASP A 145 20.83 77.84 25.16
CA ASP A 145 19.57 78.26 25.77
C ASP A 145 18.51 78.80 24.79
N ALA A 146 18.58 78.33 23.51
CA ALA A 146 17.75 78.83 22.44
C ALA A 146 16.58 77.85 22.07
N THR A 147 16.31 76.88 22.93
CA THR A 147 15.18 75.92 22.74
C THR A 147 14.60 75.49 24.08
N THR A 148 13.40 74.84 24.01
CA THR A 148 12.73 74.29 25.20
C THR A 148 13.17 72.87 25.50
N ARG A 149 13.10 72.42 26.76
CA ARG A 149 13.34 71.08 27.19
C ARG A 149 12.39 70.08 26.47
N GLU A 150 11.14 70.50 26.25
CA GLU A 150 10.11 69.68 25.52
C GLU A 150 10.53 69.43 24.08
N SER A 151 11.05 70.48 23.39
CA SER A 151 11.53 70.33 22.00
C SER A 151 12.70 69.34 21.88
N LEU A 152 13.63 69.37 22.84
CA LEU A 152 14.74 68.41 22.89
C LEU A 152 14.26 67.04 23.16
N GLN A 153 13.37 66.83 24.15
CA GLN A 153 12.80 65.50 24.47
C GLN A 153 11.98 64.92 23.28
N THR A 154 11.25 65.77 22.57
CA THR A 154 10.49 65.33 21.37
C THR A 154 11.44 64.87 20.25
N ALA A 155 12.53 65.57 20.03
CA ALA A 155 13.53 65.16 19.04
C ALA A 155 14.25 63.85 19.43
N GLU A 156 14.55 63.71 20.75
CA GLU A 156 15.11 62.47 21.28
C GLU A 156 14.16 61.27 21.12
N ALA A 157 12.88 61.43 21.46
CA ALA A 157 11.86 60.42 21.28
C ALA A 157 11.67 60.04 19.78
N SER A 158 11.72 61.04 18.88
CA SER A 158 11.65 60.82 17.42
C SER A 158 12.85 60.01 16.94
N LEU A 159 14.06 60.34 17.40
CA LEU A 159 15.26 59.56 17.08
C LEU A 159 15.18 58.12 17.56
N ALA A 160 14.75 57.93 18.81
CA ALA A 160 14.57 56.58 19.37
C ALA A 160 13.54 55.76 18.61
N SER A 161 12.43 56.37 18.18
CA SER A 161 11.41 55.76 17.34
C SER A 161 11.98 55.35 15.97
N ALA A 162 12.72 56.24 15.31
CA ALA A 162 13.32 55.94 14.00
C ALA A 162 14.35 54.80 14.11
N ARG A 163 15.14 54.72 15.15
CA ARG A 163 16.07 53.62 15.43
C ARG A 163 15.33 52.28 15.64
N ALA A 164 14.27 52.29 16.40
CA ALA A 164 13.47 51.10 16.65
C ALA A 164 12.80 50.57 15.36
N GLN A 165 12.29 51.49 14.51
CA GLN A 165 11.70 51.13 13.22
C GLN A 165 12.73 50.54 12.24
N LEU A 166 13.97 51.07 12.22
CA LEU A 166 15.05 50.51 11.44
C LEU A 166 15.41 49.08 11.90
N ALA A 167 15.62 48.92 13.22
CA ALA A 167 15.95 47.61 13.79
C ALA A 167 14.87 46.55 13.52
N MET A 168 13.59 46.92 13.60
CA MET A 168 12.47 46.04 13.26
C MET A 168 12.51 45.61 11.81
N LEU A 169 12.79 46.49 10.86
CA LEU A 169 12.88 46.18 9.46
C LEU A 169 14.11 45.34 9.11
N GLU A 170 15.24 45.58 9.75
CA GLU A 170 16.45 44.76 9.64
C GLU A 170 16.19 43.33 10.12
N ALA A 171 15.51 43.12 11.22
CA ALA A 171 15.09 41.79 11.69
C ALA A 171 14.14 41.11 10.71
N GLN A 172 13.22 41.84 10.09
CA GLN A 172 12.29 41.32 9.09
C GLN A 172 13.00 40.89 7.79
N ILE A 173 14.01 41.67 7.38
CA ILE A 173 14.87 41.30 6.24
C ILE A 173 15.65 40.04 6.55
N GLU A 174 16.22 39.89 7.73
CA GLU A 174 16.95 38.71 8.15
C GLU A 174 16.03 37.47 8.16
N GLN A 175 14.82 37.60 8.67
CA GLN A 175 13.80 36.53 8.62
C GLN A 175 13.51 36.10 7.17
N THR A 176 13.21 37.10 6.30
CA THR A 176 12.87 36.80 4.88
C THR A 176 14.05 36.21 4.15
N SER A 177 15.27 36.67 4.42
CA SER A 177 16.50 36.13 3.81
C SER A 177 16.77 34.68 4.26
N SER A 178 16.47 34.36 5.51
CA SER A 178 16.59 33.00 6.03
C SER A 178 15.55 32.06 5.42
N THR A 179 14.32 32.53 5.23
CA THR A 179 13.28 31.80 4.51
C THR A 179 13.69 31.53 3.06
N LEU A 180 14.19 32.55 2.37
CA LEU A 180 14.66 32.42 0.98
C LEU A 180 15.80 31.38 0.88
N ARG A 181 16.78 31.44 1.77
CA ARG A 181 17.86 30.45 1.83
C ARG A 181 17.35 29.01 2.07
N ALA A 182 16.36 28.87 2.93
CA ALA A 182 15.72 27.57 3.15
C ALA A 182 14.98 27.08 1.91
N GLU A 183 14.28 27.94 1.19
CA GLU A 183 13.61 27.62 -0.06
C GLU A 183 14.61 27.29 -1.18
N GLU A 184 15.71 28.03 -1.30
CA GLU A 184 16.76 27.78 -2.32
C GLU A 184 17.65 26.56 -2.01
N ALA A 185 17.70 26.10 -0.76
CA ALA A 185 18.49 24.94 -0.35
C ALA A 185 17.86 23.58 -0.72
N TRP A 186 16.61 23.56 -1.17
CA TRP A 186 15.97 22.34 -1.63
C TRP A 186 16.53 21.92 -2.99
N PRO A 187 17.06 20.69 -3.12
CA PRO A 187 17.45 20.16 -4.41
C PRO A 187 16.20 20.00 -5.29
N LEU A 188 16.20 20.69 -6.40
CA LEU A 188 15.24 20.52 -7.50
C LEU A 188 15.53 19.22 -8.23
#